data_4c6fdcb4021b393fe3f51096ac0f524e
#
_entry.id   4c6fdcb4021b393fe3f51096ac0f524e
#
_cell.length_a   1.000
_cell.length_b   1.000
_cell.length_c   1.000
_cell.angle_alpha   90.00
_cell.angle_beta   90.00
_cell.angle_gamma   90.00
#
_symmetry.space_group_name_H-M   'P 1'
#
loop_
_entity.id
_entity.type
_entity.pdbx_description
1 polymer ?
#
loop_
_entity_poly.entity_id
_entity_poly.type
_entity_poly.pdbx_seq_one_letter_code
_entity_poly.pdbx_strand_id
1 'polypeptide(L)'
;MAKKSTTTAVKVQSAKHVFGRARPNASGTFSLHTVPKRDTHFRDLPNPSGKPPYHLDLKSIVPAADYKAIVTSKKLVFHLNGDMGGINYDVPQTLVAKGMEGDFDPKAKPGNNPAFLYICGDCVYFNGEVKEYYNQFYRPYEFYPAAIFAVPGNHDGENLPGDNSLTGFLRNFCATQPVKMPESGDSHRTAMVQPNVYWTLVTPMASFVGLYSNVPEGGEIKAPQTDWLIEQLKSLPTDVPLIVSLHHPIYSADDHHSGSTHMKQVLEQAVTAAKRHPDMVFAGHVHNYQRLTKVLSNGTQIPYLVTGAGGYHNLHSIIKVNGQAMITPVVFNDKTGDPVTLERFSDDHHGFLRLEITEKLVVGRYFVVPRPQEPYSKPSKMIDYFEFDWRKKRYMPNSL
;
A
#
# COMPACT_ATOMS: atom_id res chain seq x y z
N MET A 1 -17.72 -24.81 51.42
CA MET A 1 -17.03 -23.52 51.15
C MET A 1 -16.35 -23.64 49.81
N ALA A 2 -16.97 -23.08 48.78
CA ALA A 2 -16.43 -23.12 47.41
C ALA A 2 -15.49 -21.92 47.23
N LYS A 3 -14.21 -22.19 46.91
CA LYS A 3 -13.23 -21.16 46.56
C LYS A 3 -13.61 -20.57 45.22
N LYS A 4 -14.00 -19.30 45.20
CA LYS A 4 -14.13 -18.51 43.98
C LYS A 4 -12.72 -18.33 43.37
N SER A 5 -12.49 -18.94 42.22
CA SER A 5 -11.34 -18.66 41.36
C SER A 5 -11.53 -17.27 40.76
N THR A 6 -10.81 -16.30 41.23
CA THR A 6 -10.67 -14.98 40.61
C THR A 6 -9.72 -15.14 39.42
N THR A 7 -10.25 -15.37 38.26
CA THR A 7 -9.49 -15.24 37.00
C THR A 7 -9.20 -13.76 36.81
N THR A 8 -7.99 -13.34 37.11
CA THR A 8 -7.50 -11.99 36.79
C THR A 8 -7.38 -11.95 35.28
N ALA A 9 -8.30 -11.22 34.65
CA ALA A 9 -8.21 -10.92 33.22
C ALA A 9 -6.87 -10.19 33.00
N VAL A 10 -5.93 -10.85 32.35
CA VAL A 10 -4.71 -10.21 31.87
C VAL A 10 -5.17 -9.13 30.88
N LYS A 11 -5.00 -7.86 31.24
CA LYS A 11 -5.22 -6.76 30.30
C LYS A 11 -4.29 -6.98 29.12
N VAL A 12 -4.83 -7.41 28.00
CA VAL A 12 -4.11 -7.49 26.73
C VAL A 12 -3.62 -6.07 26.42
N GLN A 13 -2.33 -5.86 26.46
CA GLN A 13 -1.74 -4.59 26.05
C GLN A 13 -2.15 -4.33 24.61
N SER A 14 -2.55 -3.08 24.31
CA SER A 14 -2.89 -2.70 22.95
C SER A 14 -1.69 -2.94 22.02
N ALA A 15 -1.92 -3.28 20.77
CA ALA A 15 -0.86 -3.47 19.77
C ALA A 15 0.12 -2.27 19.74
N LYS A 16 -0.38 -1.07 19.99
CA LYS A 16 0.42 0.15 20.12
C LYS A 16 1.56 0.04 21.15
N HIS A 17 1.38 -0.69 22.23
CA HIS A 17 2.43 -0.87 23.25
C HIS A 17 3.46 -1.95 22.86
N VAL A 18 3.11 -2.86 21.97
CA VAL A 18 3.99 -3.95 21.51
C VAL A 18 4.80 -3.53 20.29
N PHE A 19 4.20 -2.78 19.37
CA PHE A 19 4.81 -2.38 18.11
C PHE A 19 5.36 -0.96 18.13
N GLY A 20 4.91 -0.15 19.05
CA GLY A 20 5.00 1.29 18.97
C GLY A 20 6.36 1.91 19.24
N ARG A 21 7.44 1.16 19.45
CA ARG A 21 8.77 1.75 19.65
C ARG A 21 9.86 0.74 19.35
N ALA A 22 10.77 1.12 18.45
CA ALA A 22 12.07 0.48 18.38
C ALA A 22 12.68 0.48 19.79
N ARG A 23 13.05 -0.67 20.31
CA ARG A 23 13.71 -0.74 21.60
C ARG A 23 15.15 -0.27 21.42
N PRO A 24 15.65 0.64 22.25
CA PRO A 24 17.09 0.88 22.30
C PRO A 24 17.78 -0.44 22.61
N ASN A 25 18.94 -0.67 21.98
CA ASN A 25 19.80 -1.77 22.35
C ASN A 25 20.21 -1.64 23.85
N ALA A 26 20.87 -2.63 24.40
CA ALA A 26 21.28 -2.66 25.81
C ALA A 26 22.14 -1.44 26.25
N SER A 27 22.72 -0.69 25.32
CA SER A 27 23.44 0.55 25.58
C SER A 27 22.59 1.81 25.47
N GLY A 28 21.28 1.67 25.20
CA GLY A 28 20.36 2.82 25.03
C GLY A 28 20.45 3.49 23.67
N THR A 29 21.31 3.02 22.78
CA THR A 29 21.40 3.51 21.40
C THR A 29 20.45 2.73 20.50
N PHE A 30 19.69 3.44 19.70
CA PHE A 30 18.99 2.81 18.58
C PHE A 30 20.03 2.27 17.62
N SER A 31 19.63 1.24 16.89
CA SER A 31 20.51 0.63 15.92
C SER A 31 21.08 1.67 14.95
N LEU A 32 22.14 1.28 14.29
CA LEU A 32 22.88 2.06 13.28
C LEU A 32 22.00 2.65 12.14
N HIS A 33 20.72 2.29 12.11
CA HIS A 33 19.74 2.76 11.12
C HIS A 33 18.97 4.02 11.55
N THR A 34 19.23 4.59 12.72
CA THR A 34 18.64 5.85 13.11
C THR A 34 19.32 6.98 12.36
N VAL A 35 18.61 7.59 11.47
CA VAL A 35 19.06 8.84 10.84
C VAL A 35 18.97 9.95 11.89
N PRO A 36 20.10 10.59 12.27
CA PRO A 36 20.10 11.58 13.35
C PRO A 36 19.22 12.79 13.08
N LYS A 37 18.94 13.07 11.81
CA LYS A 37 18.07 14.15 11.37
C LYS A 37 17.42 13.74 10.05
N ARG A 38 16.12 13.65 10.03
CA ARG A 38 15.33 13.38 8.83
C ARG A 38 15.51 14.55 7.84
N ASP A 39 15.96 14.23 6.65
CA ASP A 39 16.05 15.20 5.55
C ASP A 39 14.75 15.11 4.75
N THR A 40 13.92 16.12 4.92
CA THR A 40 12.57 16.20 4.31
C THR A 40 12.55 17.01 3.02
N HIS A 41 13.71 17.29 2.41
CA HIS A 41 13.76 18.03 1.16
C HIS A 41 13.32 17.16 -0.02
N PHE A 42 12.70 17.81 -0.99
CA PHE A 42 12.40 17.19 -2.28
C PHE A 42 13.66 16.63 -2.94
N ARG A 43 13.56 15.39 -3.43
CA ARG A 43 14.62 14.73 -4.19
C ARG A 43 14.33 14.83 -5.68
N ASP A 44 15.34 15.17 -6.45
CA ASP A 44 15.23 15.16 -7.89
C ASP A 44 14.87 13.76 -8.40
N LEU A 45 14.03 13.71 -9.41
CA LEU A 45 13.59 12.46 -9.99
C LEU A 45 14.77 11.79 -10.73
N PRO A 46 14.95 10.48 -10.56
CA PRO A 46 15.98 9.75 -11.30
C PRO A 46 15.61 9.65 -12.78
N ASN A 47 16.62 9.35 -13.60
CA ASN A 47 16.35 9.00 -14.99
C ASN A 47 15.53 7.71 -15.08
N PRO A 48 14.48 7.66 -15.92
CA PRO A 48 13.69 6.46 -16.11
C PRO A 48 14.50 5.34 -16.77
N SER A 49 14.20 4.10 -16.43
CA SER A 49 14.76 2.91 -17.10
C SER A 49 14.05 2.59 -18.41
N GLY A 50 12.79 3.00 -18.53
CA GLY A 50 11.96 2.81 -19.72
C GLY A 50 11.66 4.10 -20.47
N LYS A 51 10.78 4.00 -21.47
CA LYS A 51 10.37 5.13 -22.32
C LYS A 51 8.97 5.61 -21.95
N PRO A 52 8.67 6.91 -22.14
CA PRO A 52 7.29 7.39 -22.07
C PRO A 52 6.37 6.57 -23.01
N PRO A 53 5.11 6.36 -22.62
CA PRO A 53 4.41 6.92 -21.47
C PRO A 53 4.60 6.15 -20.15
N TYR A 54 5.68 5.35 -20.00
CA TYR A 54 6.02 4.54 -18.82
C TYR A 54 4.96 3.50 -18.49
N HIS A 55 4.49 2.79 -19.50
CA HIS A 55 3.54 1.69 -19.34
C HIS A 55 4.27 0.36 -19.19
N LEU A 56 3.79 -0.46 -18.25
CA LEU A 56 4.17 -1.86 -18.10
C LEU A 56 2.91 -2.71 -18.32
N ASP A 57 2.91 -3.56 -19.32
CA ASP A 57 1.80 -4.49 -19.58
C ASP A 57 1.95 -5.74 -18.70
N LEU A 58 0.92 -6.06 -17.92
CA LEU A 58 0.89 -7.26 -17.07
C LEU A 58 1.20 -8.54 -17.88
N LYS A 59 0.81 -8.58 -19.17
CA LYS A 59 1.08 -9.69 -20.07
C LYS A 59 2.56 -10.03 -20.23
N SER A 60 3.44 -9.03 -20.10
CA SER A 60 4.89 -9.22 -20.21
C SER A 60 5.54 -9.76 -18.93
N ILE A 61 4.79 -9.78 -17.81
CA ILE A 61 5.32 -10.09 -16.47
C ILE A 61 4.82 -11.43 -15.95
N VAL A 62 3.52 -11.68 -16.03
CA VAL A 62 2.94 -12.91 -15.50
C VAL A 62 3.02 -14.06 -16.51
N PRO A 63 3.02 -15.32 -16.05
CA PRO A 63 2.95 -16.46 -16.94
C PRO A 63 1.78 -16.35 -17.92
N ALA A 64 1.99 -16.78 -19.18
CA ALA A 64 0.98 -16.69 -20.23
C ALA A 64 -0.35 -17.40 -19.87
N ALA A 65 -0.28 -18.49 -19.10
CA ALA A 65 -1.46 -19.19 -18.60
C ALA A 65 -2.27 -18.35 -17.63
N ASP A 66 -1.61 -17.64 -16.70
CA ASP A 66 -2.25 -16.79 -15.71
C ASP A 66 -2.87 -15.55 -16.37
N TYR A 67 -2.16 -14.93 -17.32
CA TYR A 67 -2.73 -13.84 -18.11
C TYR A 67 -3.98 -14.29 -18.88
N LYS A 68 -3.92 -15.46 -19.54
CA LYS A 68 -5.07 -16.05 -20.24
C LYS A 68 -6.23 -16.32 -19.27
N ALA A 69 -5.93 -16.78 -18.04
CA ALA A 69 -6.94 -17.01 -17.02
C ALA A 69 -7.67 -15.71 -16.62
N ILE A 70 -6.93 -14.61 -16.45
CA ILE A 70 -7.50 -13.28 -16.16
C ILE A 70 -8.45 -12.85 -17.31
N VAL A 71 -7.99 -12.92 -18.55
CA VAL A 71 -8.80 -12.55 -19.72
C VAL A 71 -10.05 -13.41 -19.86
N THR A 72 -9.92 -14.72 -19.69
CA THR A 72 -11.04 -15.68 -19.87
C THR A 72 -12.06 -15.59 -18.77
N SER A 73 -11.62 -15.44 -17.51
CA SER A 73 -12.50 -15.30 -16.35
C SER A 73 -13.08 -13.91 -16.22
N LYS A 74 -12.55 -12.92 -16.95
CA LYS A 74 -12.87 -11.49 -16.82
C LYS A 74 -12.74 -11.01 -15.37
N LYS A 75 -11.67 -11.46 -14.72
CA LYS A 75 -11.42 -11.21 -13.32
C LYS A 75 -9.93 -11.06 -13.06
N LEU A 76 -9.57 -10.03 -12.31
CA LEU A 76 -8.23 -9.79 -11.78
C LEU A 76 -8.28 -9.80 -10.26
N VAL A 77 -7.50 -10.66 -9.65
CA VAL A 77 -7.29 -10.71 -8.20
C VAL A 77 -5.87 -10.25 -7.89
N PHE A 78 -5.69 -9.46 -6.85
CA PHE A 78 -4.38 -9.02 -6.42
C PHE A 78 -4.37 -8.64 -4.93
N HIS A 79 -3.19 -8.60 -4.33
CA HIS A 79 -2.96 -8.08 -3.01
C HIS A 79 -2.50 -6.63 -3.05
N LEU A 80 -2.85 -5.88 -2.01
CA LEU A 80 -2.45 -4.49 -1.81
C LEU A 80 -1.99 -4.30 -0.37
N ASN A 81 -0.83 -3.69 -0.18
CA ASN A 81 -0.35 -3.16 1.08
C ASN A 81 0.62 -1.99 0.86
N GLY A 82 1.19 -1.45 1.92
CA GLY A 82 2.26 -0.45 1.93
C GLY A 82 2.98 -0.52 3.27
N ASP A 83 4.08 0.22 3.41
CA ASP A 83 4.79 0.37 4.69
C ASP A 83 5.20 -0.99 5.27
N MET A 84 5.85 -1.78 4.42
CA MET A 84 6.04 -3.19 4.68
C MET A 84 7.38 -3.54 5.33
N GLY A 85 8.39 -2.68 5.24
CA GLY A 85 9.75 -3.02 5.67
C GLY A 85 9.87 -3.35 7.16
N GLY A 86 10.35 -4.54 7.48
CA GLY A 86 10.44 -5.08 8.85
C GLY A 86 11.72 -4.74 9.59
N ILE A 87 12.28 -3.53 9.41
CA ILE A 87 13.50 -3.13 10.11
C ILE A 87 13.32 -3.14 11.65
N ASN A 88 14.31 -3.58 12.38
CA ASN A 88 14.34 -3.72 13.84
C ASN A 88 13.39 -4.77 14.42
N TYR A 89 12.31 -5.12 13.76
CA TYR A 89 11.36 -6.13 14.18
C TYR A 89 10.53 -6.66 13.01
N ASP A 90 10.93 -7.77 12.44
CA ASP A 90 10.42 -8.34 11.19
C ASP A 90 9.20 -9.25 11.33
N VAL A 91 8.77 -9.55 12.57
CA VAL A 91 7.65 -10.48 12.81
C VAL A 91 6.34 -10.02 12.17
N PRO A 92 5.92 -8.74 12.30
CA PRO A 92 4.70 -8.30 11.63
C PRO A 92 4.74 -8.47 10.11
N GLN A 93 5.84 -8.09 9.47
CA GLN A 93 6.04 -8.27 8.02
C GLN A 93 5.97 -9.73 7.62
N THR A 94 6.65 -10.60 8.37
CA THR A 94 6.63 -12.05 8.13
C THR A 94 5.23 -12.64 8.24
N LEU A 95 4.43 -12.19 9.21
CA LEU A 95 3.05 -12.66 9.39
C LEU A 95 2.14 -12.17 8.24
N VAL A 96 2.33 -10.92 7.78
CA VAL A 96 1.57 -10.39 6.63
C VAL A 96 1.94 -11.16 5.35
N ALA A 97 3.24 -11.37 5.08
CA ALA A 97 3.68 -12.15 3.93
C ALA A 97 3.08 -13.56 3.93
N LYS A 98 3.17 -14.28 5.07
CA LYS A 98 2.55 -15.61 5.23
C LYS A 98 1.04 -15.60 5.09
N GLY A 99 0.37 -14.54 5.57
CA GLY A 99 -1.07 -14.38 5.37
C GLY A 99 -1.44 -14.29 3.89
N MET A 100 -0.69 -13.51 3.11
CA MET A 100 -0.87 -13.40 1.67
C MET A 100 -0.49 -14.69 0.92
N GLU A 101 0.59 -15.37 1.32
CA GLU A 101 0.96 -16.69 0.77
C GLU A 101 -0.16 -17.72 0.98
N GLY A 102 -0.76 -17.71 2.17
CA GLY A 102 -1.87 -18.60 2.53
C GLY A 102 -3.18 -18.36 1.74
N ASP A 103 -3.30 -17.24 1.02
CA ASP A 103 -4.45 -16.95 0.14
C ASP A 103 -4.34 -17.65 -1.23
N PHE A 104 -3.20 -18.25 -1.54
CA PHE A 104 -3.04 -19.02 -2.77
C PHE A 104 -3.54 -20.46 -2.61
N ASP A 105 -4.51 -20.82 -3.44
CA ASP A 105 -5.02 -22.20 -3.51
C ASP A 105 -4.56 -22.84 -4.84
N PRO A 106 -3.71 -23.89 -4.82
CA PRO A 106 -3.29 -24.57 -6.03
C PRO A 106 -4.44 -25.27 -6.78
N LYS A 107 -5.59 -25.44 -6.12
CA LYS A 107 -6.82 -25.98 -6.72
C LYS A 107 -7.82 -24.90 -7.12
N ALA A 108 -7.45 -23.63 -6.96
CA ALA A 108 -8.34 -22.52 -7.32
C ALA A 108 -8.71 -22.58 -8.81
N LYS A 109 -9.93 -22.16 -9.12
CA LYS A 109 -10.31 -21.93 -10.52
C LYS A 109 -9.38 -20.87 -11.13
N PRO A 110 -9.04 -20.97 -12.42
CA PRO A 110 -8.22 -19.98 -13.12
C PRO A 110 -8.74 -18.55 -12.89
N GLY A 111 -7.82 -17.63 -12.56
CA GLY A 111 -8.12 -16.24 -12.25
C GLY A 111 -8.63 -15.97 -10.82
N ASN A 112 -8.62 -16.97 -9.91
CA ASN A 112 -8.99 -16.78 -8.51
C ASN A 112 -7.80 -16.53 -7.59
N ASN A 113 -6.60 -16.98 -7.95
CA ASN A 113 -5.39 -16.65 -7.20
C ASN A 113 -4.93 -15.21 -7.51
N PRO A 114 -4.30 -14.53 -6.55
CA PRO A 114 -3.71 -13.23 -6.79
C PRO A 114 -2.65 -13.26 -7.91
N ALA A 115 -2.76 -12.34 -8.87
CA ALA A 115 -1.81 -12.23 -9.97
C ALA A 115 -0.55 -11.44 -9.57
N PHE A 116 -0.66 -10.58 -8.56
CA PHE A 116 0.45 -9.78 -8.05
C PHE A 116 0.15 -9.20 -6.67
N LEU A 117 1.20 -8.72 -6.00
CA LEU A 117 1.13 -7.77 -4.90
C LEU A 117 1.45 -6.37 -5.46
N TYR A 118 0.68 -5.36 -5.06
CA TYR A 118 0.97 -3.96 -5.33
C TYR A 118 1.27 -3.24 -4.01
N ILE A 119 2.45 -2.59 -3.93
CA ILE A 119 2.94 -1.92 -2.72
C ILE A 119 2.81 -0.41 -2.87
N CYS A 120 2.13 0.22 -1.91
CA CYS A 120 1.93 1.67 -1.86
C CYS A 120 3.08 2.42 -1.18
N GLY A 121 4.33 2.02 -1.42
CA GLY A 121 5.53 2.68 -0.92
C GLY A 121 6.05 2.17 0.41
N ASP A 122 7.21 2.71 0.79
CA ASP A 122 7.99 2.32 1.95
C ASP A 122 8.30 0.82 1.98
N CYS A 123 8.95 0.39 0.89
CA CYS A 123 9.37 -0.99 0.73
C CYS A 123 10.51 -1.35 1.70
N VAL A 124 11.42 -0.39 1.93
CA VAL A 124 12.63 -0.58 2.77
C VAL A 124 12.90 0.65 3.65
N TYR A 125 12.92 0.44 4.95
CA TYR A 125 13.26 1.44 5.97
C TYR A 125 14.76 1.40 6.32
N PHE A 126 15.39 2.51 6.84
CA PHE A 126 14.73 3.84 6.95
C PHE A 126 15.06 4.72 5.74
N ASN A 127 16.00 4.33 4.91
CA ASN A 127 16.59 5.16 3.85
C ASN A 127 16.66 4.41 2.51
N GLY A 128 15.81 3.43 2.26
CA GLY A 128 15.81 2.66 1.02
C GLY A 128 17.16 1.99 0.69
N GLU A 129 17.97 1.65 1.72
CA GLU A 129 19.35 1.19 1.55
C GLU A 129 19.40 -0.15 0.81
N VAL A 130 20.26 -0.24 -0.20
CA VAL A 130 20.45 -1.46 -1.01
C VAL A 130 20.70 -2.70 -0.15
N LYS A 131 21.53 -2.60 0.90
CA LYS A 131 21.88 -3.72 1.78
C LYS A 131 20.71 -4.27 2.59
N GLU A 132 19.64 -3.46 2.78
CA GLU A 132 18.47 -3.83 3.57
C GLU A 132 17.41 -4.57 2.75
N TYR A 133 17.52 -4.60 1.42
CA TYR A 133 16.55 -5.27 0.55
C TYR A 133 16.43 -6.77 0.80
N TYR A 134 17.54 -7.46 1.16
CA TYR A 134 17.45 -8.87 1.52
C TYR A 134 16.50 -9.09 2.70
N ASN A 135 16.76 -8.40 3.80
CA ASN A 135 16.03 -8.60 5.04
C ASN A 135 14.60 -8.08 5.02
N GLN A 136 14.35 -6.96 4.31
CA GLN A 136 13.06 -6.27 4.34
C GLN A 136 12.19 -6.53 3.10
N PHE A 137 12.74 -7.13 2.04
CA PHE A 137 11.99 -7.42 0.83
C PHE A 137 12.16 -8.86 0.36
N TYR A 138 13.38 -9.29 0.02
CA TYR A 138 13.56 -10.59 -0.64
C TYR A 138 13.23 -11.77 0.27
N ARG A 139 13.76 -11.80 1.48
CA ARG A 139 13.54 -12.89 2.42
C ARG A 139 12.09 -13.01 2.90
N PRO A 140 11.39 -11.94 3.33
CA PRO A 140 10.01 -12.05 3.78
C PRO A 140 9.04 -12.51 2.69
N TYR A 141 9.30 -12.16 1.43
CA TYR A 141 8.44 -12.47 0.30
C TYR A 141 9.00 -13.57 -0.61
N GLU A 142 9.98 -14.35 -0.15
CA GLU A 142 10.62 -15.41 -0.93
C GLU A 142 9.62 -16.40 -1.52
N PHE A 143 8.64 -16.80 -0.72
CA PHE A 143 7.62 -17.79 -1.10
C PHE A 143 6.33 -17.19 -1.63
N TYR A 144 6.22 -15.88 -1.73
CA TYR A 144 5.08 -15.25 -2.37
C TYR A 144 5.07 -15.56 -3.87
N PRO A 145 4.07 -16.31 -4.39
CA PRO A 145 4.21 -16.98 -5.70
C PRO A 145 3.89 -16.10 -6.93
N ALA A 146 3.65 -14.80 -6.75
CA ALA A 146 3.30 -13.89 -7.83
C ALA A 146 4.27 -12.70 -7.96
N ALA A 147 4.09 -11.87 -9.00
CA ALA A 147 4.84 -10.64 -9.20
C ALA A 147 4.60 -9.64 -8.06
N ILE A 148 5.57 -8.76 -7.79
CA ILE A 148 5.45 -7.70 -6.80
C ILE A 148 5.77 -6.37 -7.46
N PHE A 149 4.79 -5.47 -7.53
CA PHE A 149 4.92 -4.11 -8.04
C PHE A 149 4.90 -3.11 -6.90
N ALA A 150 5.52 -1.94 -7.10
CA ALA A 150 5.54 -0.88 -6.08
C ALA A 150 5.53 0.53 -6.69
N VAL A 151 5.04 1.49 -5.94
CA VAL A 151 5.48 2.89 -6.02
C VAL A 151 6.44 3.14 -4.87
N PRO A 152 7.44 4.02 -5.00
CA PRO A 152 8.29 4.33 -3.86
C PRO A 152 7.58 5.23 -2.85
N GLY A 153 7.91 5.02 -1.56
CA GLY A 153 7.52 5.91 -0.49
C GLY A 153 8.61 6.93 -0.15
N ASN A 154 8.40 7.68 0.94
CA ASN A 154 9.38 8.67 1.37
C ASN A 154 10.65 8.00 1.94
N HIS A 155 10.53 6.88 2.66
CA HIS A 155 11.67 6.14 3.16
C HIS A 155 12.51 5.47 2.06
N ASP A 156 11.89 5.05 0.97
CA ASP A 156 12.62 4.59 -0.23
C ASP A 156 13.42 5.73 -0.88
N GLY A 157 12.92 6.96 -0.79
CA GLY A 157 13.53 8.17 -1.35
C GLY A 157 14.51 8.88 -0.43
N GLU A 158 14.42 8.71 0.88
CA GLU A 158 15.44 9.19 1.82
C GLU A 158 16.77 8.49 1.54
N ASN A 159 17.87 9.19 1.72
CA ASN A 159 19.20 8.62 1.48
C ASN A 159 20.17 8.99 2.61
N LEU A 160 21.12 8.11 2.86
CA LEU A 160 22.25 8.43 3.72
C LEU A 160 23.17 9.45 3.03
N PRO A 161 23.95 10.26 3.82
CA PRO A 161 24.93 11.16 3.25
C PRO A 161 25.88 10.45 2.28
N GLY A 162 25.99 10.93 1.06
CA GLY A 162 26.82 10.36 0.00
C GLY A 162 26.12 9.36 -0.92
N ASP A 163 24.91 8.88 -0.57
CA ASP A 163 24.12 8.02 -1.43
C ASP A 163 23.16 8.83 -2.31
N ASN A 164 22.78 8.26 -3.46
CA ASN A 164 21.72 8.83 -4.29
C ASN A 164 20.34 8.33 -3.83
N SER A 165 19.38 9.24 -3.84
CA SER A 165 17.98 8.91 -3.55
C SER A 165 17.48 7.78 -4.46
N LEU A 166 16.62 6.90 -3.92
CA LEU A 166 15.99 5.79 -4.65
C LEU A 166 16.95 4.72 -5.20
N THR A 167 18.23 4.71 -4.87
CA THR A 167 19.18 3.74 -5.43
C THR A 167 18.73 2.31 -5.22
N GLY A 168 18.28 1.95 -4.01
CA GLY A 168 17.76 0.62 -3.71
C GLY A 168 16.50 0.29 -4.52
N PHE A 169 15.55 1.22 -4.57
CA PHE A 169 14.31 1.05 -5.32
C PHE A 169 14.57 0.84 -6.83
N LEU A 170 15.41 1.69 -7.43
CA LEU A 170 15.74 1.60 -8.86
C LEU A 170 16.36 0.25 -9.21
N ARG A 171 17.28 -0.24 -8.39
CA ARG A 171 17.94 -1.52 -8.61
C ARG A 171 16.97 -2.69 -8.58
N ASN A 172 16.02 -2.66 -7.64
CA ASN A 172 15.17 -3.82 -7.34
C ASN A 172 13.79 -3.76 -8.00
N PHE A 173 13.31 -2.58 -8.39
CA PHE A 173 12.01 -2.41 -9.04
C PHE A 173 12.09 -1.85 -10.46
N CYS A 174 13.15 -1.14 -10.83
CA CYS A 174 13.27 -0.48 -12.14
C CYS A 174 14.44 -1.03 -12.97
N ALA A 175 14.77 -2.30 -12.85
CA ALA A 175 15.79 -2.92 -13.68
C ALA A 175 15.36 -2.95 -15.16
N THR A 176 16.34 -2.98 -16.08
CA THR A 176 16.06 -3.04 -17.54
C THR A 176 15.64 -4.41 -18.02
N GLN A 177 15.90 -5.44 -17.20
CA GLN A 177 15.50 -6.84 -17.44
C GLN A 177 15.35 -7.57 -16.10
N PRO A 178 14.55 -8.64 -16.03
CA PRO A 178 14.51 -9.47 -14.83
C PRO A 178 15.87 -10.08 -14.56
N VAL A 179 16.50 -9.72 -13.48
CA VAL A 179 17.86 -10.15 -13.10
C VAL A 179 17.92 -10.41 -11.61
N LYS A 180 18.67 -11.43 -11.22
CA LYS A 180 18.97 -11.69 -9.81
C LYS A 180 19.97 -10.66 -9.31
N MET A 181 19.55 -9.82 -8.38
CA MET A 181 20.40 -8.78 -7.81
C MET A 181 21.31 -9.37 -6.72
N PRO A 182 22.53 -8.80 -6.50
CA PRO A 182 23.37 -9.25 -5.40
C PRO A 182 22.68 -9.20 -4.04
N GLU A 183 21.89 -8.17 -3.79
CA GLU A 183 21.08 -7.98 -2.57
C GLU A 183 19.90 -8.94 -2.45
N SER A 184 19.58 -9.73 -3.46
CA SER A 184 18.55 -10.77 -3.33
C SER A 184 19.02 -12.03 -2.59
N GLY A 185 20.33 -12.14 -2.34
CA GLY A 185 20.90 -13.25 -1.58
C GLY A 185 20.60 -14.60 -2.23
N ASP A 186 20.03 -15.51 -1.46
CA ASP A 186 19.59 -16.84 -1.88
C ASP A 186 18.13 -16.88 -2.38
N SER A 187 17.37 -15.80 -2.22
CA SER A 187 16.02 -15.73 -2.76
C SER A 187 15.97 -16.01 -4.27
N HIS A 188 14.93 -16.68 -4.71
CA HIS A 188 14.69 -16.96 -6.13
C HIS A 188 14.13 -15.77 -6.92
N ARG A 189 13.78 -14.68 -6.24
CA ARG A 189 13.21 -13.51 -6.88
C ARG A 189 14.23 -12.73 -7.67
N THR A 190 13.78 -12.21 -8.81
CA THR A 190 14.52 -11.25 -9.63
C THR A 190 13.99 -9.84 -9.42
N ALA A 191 14.81 -8.84 -9.76
CA ALA A 191 14.37 -7.46 -9.83
C ALA A 191 13.21 -7.29 -10.81
N MET A 192 12.30 -6.36 -10.50
CA MET A 192 11.20 -5.96 -11.36
C MET A 192 11.68 -4.97 -12.44
N VAL A 193 10.87 -4.83 -13.50
CA VAL A 193 11.22 -4.03 -14.68
C VAL A 193 10.25 -2.86 -14.87
N GLN A 194 9.87 -2.21 -13.78
CA GLN A 194 9.04 -1.01 -13.83
C GLN A 194 9.79 0.08 -14.61
N PRO A 195 9.13 0.78 -15.54
CA PRO A 195 9.84 1.67 -16.47
C PRO A 195 10.30 2.99 -15.86
N ASN A 196 9.79 3.34 -14.69
CA ASN A 196 10.09 4.58 -13.97
C ASN A 196 9.62 4.46 -12.52
N VAL A 197 9.95 5.42 -11.67
CA VAL A 197 9.46 5.54 -10.28
C VAL A 197 8.00 6.02 -10.21
N TYR A 198 7.47 6.58 -11.29
CA TYR A 198 6.04 6.79 -11.54
C TYR A 198 5.70 6.16 -12.90
N TRP A 199 4.67 5.36 -12.94
CA TRP A 199 4.42 4.48 -14.08
C TRP A 199 2.99 3.93 -14.06
N THR A 200 2.56 3.35 -15.17
CA THR A 200 1.23 2.74 -15.29
C THR A 200 1.35 1.23 -15.51
N LEU A 201 0.70 0.44 -14.64
CA LEU A 201 0.46 -0.97 -14.90
C LEU A 201 -0.83 -1.09 -15.73
N VAL A 202 -0.69 -1.62 -16.94
CA VAL A 202 -1.81 -1.91 -17.83
C VAL A 202 -2.20 -3.37 -17.68
N THR A 203 -3.48 -3.62 -17.39
CA THR A 203 -4.03 -4.97 -17.27
C THR A 203 -5.32 -5.09 -18.09
N PRO A 204 -5.82 -6.30 -18.38
CA PRO A 204 -7.10 -6.46 -19.06
C PRO A 204 -8.30 -5.96 -18.27
N MET A 205 -8.16 -5.77 -16.94
CA MET A 205 -9.28 -5.50 -16.05
C MET A 205 -9.17 -4.17 -15.32
N ALA A 206 -8.02 -3.49 -15.36
CA ALA A 206 -7.81 -2.19 -14.70
C ALA A 206 -6.55 -1.52 -15.23
N SER A 207 -6.47 -0.20 -15.10
CA SER A 207 -5.24 0.58 -15.25
C SER A 207 -4.83 1.17 -13.90
N PHE A 208 -3.57 0.93 -13.49
CA PHE A 208 -3.03 1.43 -12.22
C PHE A 208 -1.99 2.50 -12.53
N VAL A 209 -2.29 3.74 -12.18
CA VAL A 209 -1.39 4.89 -12.34
C VAL A 209 -0.67 5.12 -11.03
N GLY A 210 0.60 4.72 -10.97
CA GLY A 210 1.44 4.86 -9.79
C GLY A 210 2.20 6.18 -9.79
N LEU A 211 2.17 6.90 -8.67
CA LEU A 211 2.85 8.17 -8.47
C LEU A 211 3.94 8.04 -7.41
N TYR A 212 5.05 8.71 -7.63
CA TYR A 212 6.05 8.93 -6.58
C TYR A 212 5.80 10.28 -5.91
N SER A 213 5.31 10.26 -4.69
CA SER A 213 4.98 11.47 -3.94
C SER A 213 6.19 12.09 -3.21
N ASN A 214 7.39 11.59 -3.44
CA ASN A 214 8.66 12.12 -2.94
C ASN A 214 8.83 12.06 -1.41
N VAL A 215 9.88 12.71 -0.89
CA VAL A 215 10.32 12.63 0.52
C VAL A 215 9.62 13.63 1.46
N PRO A 216 9.29 14.86 1.06
CA PRO A 216 8.65 15.83 1.96
C PRO A 216 7.41 15.28 2.64
N GLU A 217 7.23 15.61 3.92
CA GLU A 217 6.04 15.25 4.68
C GLU A 217 4.76 15.75 3.97
N GLY A 218 3.80 14.84 3.79
CA GLY A 218 2.60 15.09 2.99
C GLY A 218 2.80 14.98 1.48
N GLY A 219 4.02 14.70 1.04
CA GLY A 219 4.37 14.51 -0.37
C GLY A 219 4.54 15.81 -1.16
N GLU A 220 5.32 15.73 -2.24
CA GLU A 220 5.49 16.81 -3.21
C GLU A 220 5.66 16.22 -4.61
N ILE A 221 4.82 16.67 -5.56
CA ILE A 221 4.90 16.30 -6.98
C ILE A 221 5.04 17.57 -7.82
N LYS A 222 6.05 17.57 -8.70
CA LYS A 222 6.34 18.70 -9.61
C LYS A 222 5.79 18.47 -11.01
N ALA A 223 5.78 19.55 -11.80
CA ALA A 223 5.18 19.62 -13.13
C ALA A 223 5.45 18.43 -14.06
N PRO A 224 6.65 17.89 -14.25
CA PRO A 224 6.85 16.76 -15.17
C PRO A 224 5.98 15.55 -14.83
N GLN A 225 5.80 15.23 -13.55
CA GLN A 225 4.97 14.10 -13.14
C GLN A 225 3.47 14.47 -13.17
N THR A 226 3.13 15.71 -12.81
CA THR A 226 1.73 16.19 -12.91
C THR A 226 1.25 16.19 -14.35
N ASP A 227 2.06 16.67 -15.29
CA ASP A 227 1.74 16.70 -16.72
C ASP A 227 1.55 15.27 -17.26
N TRP A 228 2.44 14.36 -16.85
CA TRP A 228 2.32 12.94 -17.19
C TRP A 228 1.02 12.34 -16.60
N LEU A 229 0.67 12.64 -15.36
CA LEU A 229 -0.59 12.18 -14.73
C LEU A 229 -1.81 12.65 -15.54
N ILE A 230 -1.83 13.92 -15.96
CA ILE A 230 -2.90 14.49 -16.80
C ILE A 230 -3.07 13.66 -18.08
N GLU A 231 -1.96 13.35 -18.75
CA GLU A 231 -1.99 12.54 -19.97
C GLU A 231 -2.44 11.09 -19.72
N GLN A 232 -2.07 10.49 -18.58
CA GLN A 232 -2.58 9.16 -18.19
C GLN A 232 -4.09 9.20 -17.99
N LEU A 233 -4.60 10.17 -17.23
CA LEU A 233 -6.05 10.30 -17.01
C LEU A 233 -6.82 10.48 -18.31
N LYS A 234 -6.26 11.17 -19.31
CA LYS A 234 -6.89 11.39 -20.62
C LYS A 234 -6.86 10.17 -21.52
N SER A 235 -5.73 9.46 -21.56
CA SER A 235 -5.43 8.50 -22.63
C SER A 235 -5.75 7.04 -22.28
N LEU A 236 -5.79 6.69 -20.98
CA LEU A 236 -6.05 5.31 -20.56
C LEU A 236 -7.50 4.88 -20.87
N PRO A 237 -7.74 3.56 -21.10
CA PRO A 237 -9.06 3.03 -21.40
C PRO A 237 -10.14 3.45 -20.38
N THR A 238 -11.38 3.61 -20.84
CA THR A 238 -12.54 3.99 -20.00
C THR A 238 -13.49 2.83 -19.71
N ASP A 239 -13.27 1.71 -20.34
CA ASP A 239 -14.05 0.48 -20.19
C ASP A 239 -13.54 -0.44 -19.06
N VAL A 240 -12.43 -0.07 -18.45
CA VAL A 240 -11.88 -0.68 -17.21
C VAL A 240 -11.68 0.39 -16.14
N PRO A 241 -11.70 0.04 -14.84
CA PRO A 241 -11.48 1.01 -13.79
C PRO A 241 -10.08 1.61 -13.82
N LEU A 242 -10.01 2.90 -13.55
CA LEU A 242 -8.79 3.69 -13.41
C LEU A 242 -8.46 3.87 -11.94
N ILE A 243 -7.32 3.36 -11.52
CA ILE A 243 -6.84 3.41 -10.14
C ILE A 243 -5.60 4.31 -10.09
N VAL A 244 -5.60 5.28 -9.18
CA VAL A 244 -4.40 6.07 -8.88
C VAL A 244 -3.82 5.59 -7.57
N SER A 245 -2.52 5.34 -7.53
CA SER A 245 -1.81 4.95 -6.31
C SER A 245 -0.66 5.90 -6.02
N LEU A 246 -0.46 6.23 -4.76
CA LEU A 246 0.61 7.09 -4.27
C LEU A 246 0.93 6.69 -2.84
N HIS A 247 2.09 7.14 -2.31
CA HIS A 247 2.43 6.79 -0.95
C HIS A 247 1.71 7.68 0.09
N HIS A 248 1.84 9.00 -0.01
CA HIS A 248 1.20 9.93 0.95
C HIS A 248 -0.31 10.04 0.68
N PRO A 249 -1.18 9.67 1.63
CA PRO A 249 -2.63 9.65 1.43
C PRO A 249 -3.20 11.06 1.29
N ILE A 250 -4.20 11.20 0.41
CA ILE A 250 -4.95 12.46 0.24
C ILE A 250 -5.84 12.71 1.45
N TYR A 251 -6.47 11.66 1.96
CA TYR A 251 -7.33 11.68 3.14
C TYR A 251 -6.83 10.68 4.16
N SER A 252 -6.82 11.08 5.43
CA SER A 252 -6.47 10.22 6.55
C SER A 252 -7.08 10.74 7.84
N ALA A 253 -7.62 9.84 8.65
CA ALA A 253 -8.09 10.09 9.99
C ALA A 253 -7.07 9.67 11.07
N ASP A 254 -5.81 9.54 10.72
CA ASP A 254 -4.73 9.15 11.60
C ASP A 254 -4.36 10.26 12.61
N ASP A 255 -3.90 9.89 13.81
CA ASP A 255 -3.49 10.84 14.85
C ASP A 255 -2.04 11.35 14.66
N HIS A 256 -1.29 10.78 13.72
CA HIS A 256 0.13 11.06 13.46
C HIS A 256 0.36 11.78 12.13
N HIS A 257 -0.19 11.20 11.05
CA HIS A 257 -0.08 11.71 9.68
C HIS A 257 -1.47 11.99 9.13
N SER A 258 -1.82 13.26 9.06
CA SER A 258 -3.07 13.66 8.42
C SER A 258 -3.00 13.49 6.89
N GLY A 259 -4.15 13.52 6.24
CA GLY A 259 -4.20 13.57 4.78
C GLY A 259 -3.46 14.78 4.19
N SER A 260 -2.98 14.64 2.96
CA SER A 260 -2.17 15.63 2.26
C SER A 260 -3.01 16.57 1.41
N THR A 261 -3.01 17.86 1.80
CA THR A 261 -3.63 18.93 1.00
C THR A 261 -2.91 19.10 -0.35
N HIS A 262 -1.59 18.95 -0.38
CA HIS A 262 -0.82 19.07 -1.62
C HIS A 262 -1.15 17.96 -2.61
N MET A 263 -1.17 16.69 -2.16
CA MET A 263 -1.57 15.57 -3.02
C MET A 263 -3.01 15.70 -3.51
N LYS A 264 -3.91 16.24 -2.67
CA LYS A 264 -5.28 16.59 -3.09
C LYS A 264 -5.26 17.58 -4.24
N GLN A 265 -4.52 18.68 -4.11
CA GLN A 265 -4.40 19.70 -5.15
C GLN A 265 -3.84 19.15 -6.46
N VAL A 266 -2.80 18.32 -6.40
CA VAL A 266 -2.21 17.66 -7.58
C VAL A 266 -3.26 16.80 -8.30
N LEU A 267 -3.98 15.96 -7.56
CA LEU A 267 -5.02 15.11 -8.17
C LEU A 267 -6.19 15.94 -8.73
N GLU A 268 -6.66 16.95 -8.02
CA GLU A 268 -7.76 17.81 -8.47
C GLU A 268 -7.38 18.62 -9.71
N GLN A 269 -6.14 19.12 -9.78
CA GLN A 269 -5.60 19.76 -10.98
C GLN A 269 -5.61 18.81 -12.18
N ALA A 270 -5.11 17.59 -11.97
CA ALA A 270 -5.05 16.59 -13.03
C ALA A 270 -6.46 16.17 -13.49
N VAL A 271 -7.38 15.94 -12.56
CA VAL A 271 -8.78 15.61 -12.84
C VAL A 271 -9.48 16.72 -13.61
N THR A 272 -9.27 17.97 -13.21
CA THR A 272 -9.85 19.15 -13.90
C THR A 272 -9.35 19.25 -15.34
N ALA A 273 -8.04 19.10 -15.55
CA ALA A 273 -7.42 19.17 -16.88
C ALA A 273 -7.80 17.97 -17.77
N ALA A 274 -7.93 16.78 -17.20
CA ALA A 274 -8.31 15.57 -17.91
C ALA A 274 -9.83 15.38 -18.04
N LYS A 275 -10.63 16.08 -17.26
CA LYS A 275 -12.09 15.89 -17.11
C LYS A 275 -12.47 14.45 -16.75
N ARG A 276 -11.61 13.80 -15.97
CA ARG A 276 -11.78 12.40 -15.57
C ARG A 276 -11.28 12.17 -14.15
N HIS A 277 -12.14 11.63 -13.31
CA HIS A 277 -11.78 11.15 -11.97
C HIS A 277 -11.24 9.73 -12.03
N PRO A 278 -10.33 9.35 -11.12
CA PRO A 278 -10.06 7.94 -10.86
C PRO A 278 -11.29 7.26 -10.26
N ASP A 279 -11.37 5.94 -10.43
CA ASP A 279 -12.40 5.10 -9.81
C ASP A 279 -12.08 4.77 -8.36
N MET A 280 -10.80 4.69 -8.03
CA MET A 280 -10.27 4.44 -6.69
C MET A 280 -8.91 5.12 -6.53
N VAL A 281 -8.53 5.39 -5.28
CA VAL A 281 -7.21 5.88 -4.91
C VAL A 281 -6.63 5.00 -3.81
N PHE A 282 -5.38 4.53 -3.99
CA PHE A 282 -4.65 3.73 -3.02
C PHE A 282 -3.50 4.53 -2.42
N ALA A 283 -3.25 4.33 -1.12
CA ALA A 283 -2.13 4.97 -0.43
C ALA A 283 -1.55 4.09 0.69
N GLY A 284 -0.34 4.44 1.13
CA GLY A 284 0.37 3.93 2.28
C GLY A 284 0.63 5.02 3.32
N HIS A 285 1.90 5.11 3.81
CA HIS A 285 2.43 6.14 4.70
C HIS A 285 1.84 6.16 6.11
N VAL A 286 0.58 5.93 6.24
CA VAL A 286 -0.15 5.89 7.49
C VAL A 286 -0.25 4.44 7.95
N HIS A 287 0.42 4.11 9.04
CA HIS A 287 0.60 2.72 9.48
C HIS A 287 -0.66 2.13 10.11
N ASN A 288 -1.74 2.13 9.35
CA ASN A 288 -3.01 1.49 9.69
C ASN A 288 -3.80 1.19 8.40
N TYR A 289 -4.98 0.62 8.55
CA TYR A 289 -5.93 0.46 7.46
C TYR A 289 -7.07 1.46 7.59
N GLN A 290 -7.40 2.15 6.50
CA GLN A 290 -8.58 3.00 6.42
C GLN A 290 -9.27 2.83 5.06
N ARG A 291 -10.59 2.69 5.08
CA ARG A 291 -11.45 2.81 3.90
C ARG A 291 -12.27 4.08 4.04
N LEU A 292 -12.01 5.02 3.12
CA LEU A 292 -12.65 6.34 3.10
C LEU A 292 -13.41 6.53 1.80
N THR A 293 -14.46 7.36 1.84
CA THR A 293 -15.29 7.67 0.69
C THR A 293 -15.45 9.18 0.52
N LYS A 294 -15.02 9.69 -0.63
CA LYS A 294 -15.39 11.04 -1.08
C LYS A 294 -16.62 10.93 -1.97
N VAL A 295 -17.64 11.71 -1.65
CA VAL A 295 -18.84 11.85 -2.49
C VAL A 295 -18.78 13.16 -3.23
N LEU A 296 -18.84 13.11 -4.55
CA LEU A 296 -18.88 14.30 -5.39
C LEU A 296 -20.30 14.90 -5.45
N SER A 297 -20.41 16.15 -5.87
CA SER A 297 -21.70 16.88 -5.94
C SER A 297 -22.78 16.19 -6.80
N ASN A 298 -22.35 15.38 -7.77
CA ASN A 298 -23.25 14.58 -8.64
C ASN A 298 -23.60 13.18 -8.03
N GLY A 299 -23.19 12.92 -6.78
CA GLY A 299 -23.42 11.65 -6.10
C GLY A 299 -22.41 10.53 -6.43
N THR A 300 -21.42 10.79 -7.27
CA THR A 300 -20.33 9.84 -7.55
C THR A 300 -19.54 9.59 -6.27
N GLN A 301 -19.35 8.33 -5.92
CA GLN A 301 -18.48 7.91 -4.82
C GLN A 301 -17.12 7.52 -5.36
N ILE A 302 -16.06 7.93 -4.68
CA ILE A 302 -14.66 7.55 -4.96
C ILE A 302 -14.08 6.96 -3.68
N PRO A 303 -13.77 5.65 -3.65
CA PRO A 303 -13.05 5.02 -2.55
C PRO A 303 -11.59 5.48 -2.49
N TYR A 304 -11.13 5.79 -1.27
CA TYR A 304 -9.73 6.03 -0.91
C TYR A 304 -9.34 4.96 0.10
N LEU A 305 -8.34 4.16 -0.23
CA LEU A 305 -7.87 3.04 0.59
C LEU A 305 -6.46 3.35 1.09
N VAL A 306 -6.30 3.47 2.39
CA VAL A 306 -5.00 3.55 3.06
C VAL A 306 -4.66 2.16 3.58
N THR A 307 -3.50 1.62 3.20
CA THR A 307 -3.10 0.24 3.48
C THR A 307 -1.70 0.13 4.07
N GLY A 308 -1.31 1.10 4.90
CA GLY A 308 0.03 1.21 5.47
C GLY A 308 0.33 0.28 6.66
N ALA A 309 -0.52 -0.69 6.95
CA ALA A 309 -0.26 -1.70 7.99
C ALA A 309 0.45 -2.96 7.44
N GLY A 310 1.30 -2.81 6.41
CA GLY A 310 1.90 -3.93 5.67
C GLY A 310 3.05 -4.66 6.38
N GLY A 311 3.57 -4.13 7.49
CA GLY A 311 4.63 -4.85 8.20
C GLY A 311 5.59 -4.01 9.04
N TYR A 312 5.71 -2.72 8.79
CA TYR A 312 6.50 -1.85 9.65
C TYR A 312 5.91 -1.84 11.07
N HIS A 313 6.76 -2.08 12.06
CA HIS A 313 6.33 -2.46 13.42
C HIS A 313 5.52 -1.41 14.19
N ASN A 314 5.55 -0.14 13.79
CA ASN A 314 4.90 0.96 14.50
C ASN A 314 3.53 1.30 13.87
N LEU A 315 2.46 0.72 14.43
CA LEU A 315 1.11 1.08 14.03
C LEU A 315 0.69 2.44 14.59
N HIS A 316 -0.08 3.19 13.84
CA HIS A 316 -0.65 4.48 14.21
C HIS A 316 -2.12 4.35 14.57
N SER A 317 -2.54 5.08 15.60
CA SER A 317 -3.96 5.13 15.99
C SER A 317 -4.75 6.10 15.14
N ILE A 318 -6.03 5.82 14.99
CA ILE A 318 -7.01 6.79 14.48
C ILE A 318 -7.25 7.88 15.53
N ILE A 319 -7.49 9.10 15.07
CA ILE A 319 -7.83 10.24 15.94
C ILE A 319 -9.02 9.90 16.84
N LYS A 320 -8.96 10.39 18.07
CA LYS A 320 -10.06 10.23 19.04
C LYS A 320 -10.89 11.48 19.08
N VAL A 321 -12.21 11.32 19.09
CA VAL A 321 -13.15 12.43 19.31
C VAL A 321 -13.55 12.42 20.79
N ASN A 322 -13.29 13.52 21.50
CA ASN A 322 -13.52 13.63 22.95
C ASN A 322 -12.87 12.49 23.76
N GLY A 323 -11.67 12.06 23.34
CA GLY A 323 -10.93 10.97 23.99
C GLY A 323 -11.44 9.56 23.72
N GLN A 324 -12.49 9.41 22.90
CA GLN A 324 -13.06 8.11 22.52
C GLN A 324 -12.70 7.74 21.09
N ALA A 325 -12.52 6.43 20.84
CA ALA A 325 -12.32 5.91 19.48
C ALA A 325 -13.54 6.22 18.61
N MET A 326 -13.29 6.50 17.33
CA MET A 326 -14.36 6.69 16.36
C MET A 326 -15.16 5.39 16.16
N ILE A 327 -16.48 5.54 16.01
CA ILE A 327 -17.38 4.46 15.59
C ILE A 327 -17.70 4.72 14.12
N THR A 328 -17.32 3.81 13.26
CA THR A 328 -17.57 3.92 11.81
C THR A 328 -18.93 3.36 11.41
N PRO A 329 -19.57 3.89 10.34
CA PRO A 329 -19.07 4.99 9.51
C PRO A 329 -19.18 6.36 10.19
N VAL A 330 -18.23 7.27 9.92
CA VAL A 330 -18.21 8.63 10.46
C VAL A 330 -17.74 9.62 9.40
N VAL A 331 -18.42 10.74 9.29
CA VAL A 331 -18.01 11.83 8.41
C VAL A 331 -17.09 12.78 9.17
N PHE A 332 -15.98 13.14 8.57
CA PHE A 332 -15.10 14.21 9.05
C PHE A 332 -14.74 15.15 7.90
N ASN A 333 -14.27 16.33 8.23
CA ASN A 333 -13.77 17.26 7.23
C ASN A 333 -12.24 17.13 7.13
N ASP A 334 -11.73 17.16 5.91
CA ASP A 334 -10.30 17.28 5.69
C ASP A 334 -9.78 18.68 6.08
N LYS A 335 -8.48 18.93 5.91
CA LYS A 335 -7.87 20.24 6.24
C LYS A 335 -8.42 21.41 5.40
N THR A 336 -9.10 21.13 4.30
CA THR A 336 -9.74 22.17 3.45
C THR A 336 -11.23 22.33 3.72
N GLY A 337 -11.78 21.56 4.67
CA GLY A 337 -13.19 21.59 5.04
C GLY A 337 -14.09 20.67 4.21
N ASP A 338 -13.51 19.84 3.33
CA ASP A 338 -14.27 18.88 2.51
C ASP A 338 -14.72 17.67 3.33
N PRO A 339 -16.02 17.29 3.26
CA PRO A 339 -16.50 16.10 3.95
C PRO A 339 -16.01 14.82 3.28
N VAL A 340 -15.53 13.90 4.11
CA VAL A 340 -15.09 12.56 3.74
C VAL A 340 -15.63 11.59 4.78
N THR A 341 -16.15 10.45 4.33
CA THR A 341 -16.64 9.40 5.23
C THR A 341 -15.52 8.39 5.49
N LEU A 342 -15.15 8.18 6.75
CA LEU A 342 -14.39 7.02 7.19
C LEU A 342 -15.38 5.87 7.36
N GLU A 343 -15.34 4.91 6.44
CA GLU A 343 -16.25 3.78 6.40
C GLU A 343 -15.82 2.66 7.36
N ARG A 344 -14.51 2.40 7.39
CA ARG A 344 -13.90 1.34 8.21
C ARG A 344 -12.43 1.65 8.48
N PHE A 345 -11.89 1.12 9.58
CA PHE A 345 -10.46 1.15 9.88
C PHE A 345 -10.00 -0.03 10.73
N SER A 346 -8.69 -0.25 10.76
CA SER A 346 -7.98 -1.09 11.71
C SER A 346 -6.65 -0.43 12.07
N ASP A 347 -6.44 -0.15 13.34
CA ASP A 347 -5.28 0.59 13.85
C ASP A 347 -4.50 -0.18 14.93
N ASP A 348 -4.82 -1.45 15.13
CA ASP A 348 -4.24 -2.33 16.15
C ASP A 348 -3.71 -3.68 15.62
N HIS A 349 -3.81 -3.92 14.32
CA HIS A 349 -3.29 -5.10 13.65
C HIS A 349 -2.62 -4.75 12.33
N HIS A 350 -1.58 -5.50 11.98
CA HIS A 350 -1.05 -5.54 10.62
C HIS A 350 -1.94 -6.38 9.71
N GLY A 351 -1.85 -6.14 8.42
CA GLY A 351 -2.69 -6.85 7.48
C GLY A 351 -2.45 -6.51 6.02
N PHE A 352 -3.32 -7.01 5.18
CA PHE A 352 -3.28 -6.80 3.74
C PHE A 352 -4.70 -6.76 3.17
N LEU A 353 -4.85 -6.10 2.05
CA LEU A 353 -6.10 -6.05 1.31
C LEU A 353 -6.02 -6.99 0.10
N ARG A 354 -7.03 -7.87 -0.05
CA ARG A 354 -7.27 -8.65 -1.25
C ARG A 354 -8.36 -7.98 -2.06
N LEU A 355 -8.03 -7.62 -3.29
CA LEU A 355 -8.95 -7.00 -4.24
C LEU A 355 -9.25 -7.94 -5.40
N GLU A 356 -10.50 -7.94 -5.83
CA GLU A 356 -10.99 -8.64 -7.00
C GLU A 356 -11.72 -7.66 -7.91
N ILE A 357 -11.24 -7.48 -9.14
CA ILE A 357 -11.85 -6.61 -10.14
C ILE A 357 -12.50 -7.46 -11.22
N THR A 358 -13.77 -7.18 -11.48
CA THR A 358 -14.55 -7.77 -12.58
C THR A 358 -15.01 -6.67 -13.54
N GLU A 359 -15.71 -7.04 -14.61
CA GLU A 359 -16.28 -6.08 -15.56
C GLU A 359 -17.21 -5.03 -14.92
N LYS A 360 -17.68 -5.25 -13.69
CA LYS A 360 -18.65 -4.39 -13.02
C LYS A 360 -18.24 -3.99 -11.60
N LEU A 361 -17.66 -4.90 -10.85
CA LEU A 361 -17.42 -4.74 -9.41
C LEU A 361 -15.94 -4.73 -9.09
N VAL A 362 -15.58 -3.95 -8.09
CA VAL A 362 -14.38 -4.14 -7.28
C VAL A 362 -14.83 -4.67 -5.93
N VAL A 363 -14.34 -5.85 -5.54
CA VAL A 363 -14.61 -6.48 -4.25
C VAL A 363 -13.35 -6.44 -3.42
N GLY A 364 -13.41 -5.80 -2.25
CA GLY A 364 -12.30 -5.72 -1.32
C GLY A 364 -12.54 -6.52 -0.06
N ARG A 365 -11.48 -7.19 0.42
CA ARG A 365 -11.46 -7.94 1.68
C ARG A 365 -10.17 -7.59 2.42
N TYR A 366 -10.30 -6.90 3.54
CA TYR A 366 -9.14 -6.61 4.37
C TYR A 366 -8.97 -7.69 5.44
N PHE A 367 -7.79 -8.27 5.47
CA PHE A 367 -7.40 -9.32 6.41
C PHE A 367 -6.39 -8.77 7.39
N VAL A 368 -6.62 -8.98 8.67
CA VAL A 368 -5.62 -8.78 9.73
C VAL A 368 -4.93 -10.09 10.05
N VAL A 369 -3.63 -10.00 10.33
CA VAL A 369 -2.82 -11.13 10.77
C VAL A 369 -2.71 -11.16 12.29
N PRO A 370 -2.32 -12.29 12.91
CA PRO A 370 -2.08 -12.35 14.35
C PRO A 370 -1.06 -11.29 14.79
N ARG A 371 -1.26 -10.73 15.98
CA ARG A 371 -0.25 -9.88 16.61
C ARG A 371 0.92 -10.73 17.09
N PRO A 372 2.14 -10.18 17.19
CA PRO A 372 3.31 -10.95 17.62
C PRO A 372 3.21 -11.66 18.97
N GLN A 373 2.33 -11.20 19.86
CA GLN A 373 2.05 -11.85 21.14
C GLN A 373 0.95 -12.91 21.05
N GLU A 374 0.33 -13.10 19.90
CA GLU A 374 -0.67 -14.12 19.67
C GLU A 374 -0.04 -15.37 19.01
N PRO A 375 -0.67 -16.55 19.13
CA PRO A 375 -0.19 -17.72 18.41
C PRO A 375 -0.14 -17.50 16.90
N TYR A 376 1.02 -17.72 16.28
CA TYR A 376 1.22 -17.56 14.83
C TYR A 376 0.45 -18.57 13.98
N SER A 377 -0.10 -19.60 14.61
CA SER A 377 -1.00 -20.57 13.99
C SER A 377 -2.43 -20.05 13.77
N LYS A 378 -2.79 -18.90 14.36
CA LYS A 378 -4.07 -18.28 14.08
C LYS A 378 -4.16 -17.88 12.62
N PRO A 379 -5.25 -18.20 11.92
CA PRO A 379 -5.44 -17.73 10.53
C PRO A 379 -5.64 -16.22 10.48
N SER A 380 -5.33 -15.63 9.35
CA SER A 380 -5.72 -14.25 9.05
C SER A 380 -7.25 -14.11 9.16
N LYS A 381 -7.71 -12.98 9.69
CA LYS A 381 -9.13 -12.71 9.93
C LYS A 381 -9.61 -11.55 9.04
N MET A 382 -10.63 -11.78 8.24
CA MET A 382 -11.30 -10.71 7.50
C MET A 382 -12.07 -9.82 8.48
N ILE A 383 -11.83 -8.49 8.41
CA ILE A 383 -12.47 -7.49 9.27
C ILE A 383 -13.17 -6.37 8.49
N ASP A 384 -12.90 -6.28 7.20
CA ASP A 384 -13.64 -5.40 6.30
C ASP A 384 -13.96 -6.13 4.99
N TYR A 385 -15.14 -5.86 4.47
CA TYR A 385 -15.65 -6.35 3.20
C TYR A 385 -16.43 -5.25 2.51
N PHE A 386 -16.16 -5.02 1.22
CA PHE A 386 -16.94 -4.09 0.44
C PHE A 386 -17.07 -4.55 -1.02
N GLU A 387 -18.15 -4.13 -1.64
CA GLU A 387 -18.40 -4.22 -3.07
C GLU A 387 -18.64 -2.82 -3.63
N PHE A 388 -17.86 -2.45 -4.62
CA PHE A 388 -17.98 -1.16 -5.30
C PHE A 388 -18.31 -1.38 -6.77
N ASP A 389 -19.50 -0.92 -7.21
CA ASP A 389 -19.87 -0.89 -8.63
C ASP A 389 -19.15 0.29 -9.29
N TRP A 390 -17.99 0.00 -9.89
CA TRP A 390 -17.13 1.02 -10.49
C TRP A 390 -17.74 1.65 -11.76
N ARG A 391 -18.75 1.00 -12.39
CA ARG A 391 -19.50 1.60 -13.49
C ARG A 391 -20.55 2.59 -13.01
N LYS A 392 -21.22 2.28 -11.90
CA LYS A 392 -22.22 3.16 -11.27
C LYS A 392 -21.59 4.13 -10.26
N LYS A 393 -20.28 3.98 -9.98
CA LYS A 393 -19.54 4.80 -9.02
C LYS A 393 -20.18 4.84 -7.63
N ARG A 394 -20.54 3.68 -7.09
CA ARG A 394 -21.16 3.57 -5.75
C ARG A 394 -20.94 2.21 -5.11
N TYR A 395 -20.89 2.22 -3.80
CA TYR A 395 -20.92 0.98 -3.03
C TYR A 395 -22.23 0.24 -3.20
N MET A 396 -22.14 -1.08 -3.15
CA MET A 396 -23.28 -1.96 -3.08
C MET A 396 -23.79 -2.06 -1.61
N PRO A 397 -25.09 -2.33 -1.39
CA PRO A 397 -25.69 -2.35 -0.03
C PRO A 397 -25.06 -3.35 0.94
N ASN A 398 -24.38 -4.38 0.45
CA ASN A 398 -23.79 -5.45 1.26
C ASN A 398 -22.36 -5.15 1.74
N SER A 399 -21.86 -3.92 1.53
CA SER A 399 -20.57 -3.51 2.10
C SER A 399 -20.66 -3.38 3.61
N LEU A 400 -19.72 -3.99 4.34
CA LEU A 400 -19.64 -3.94 5.80
C LEU A 400 -18.97 -2.64 6.26
#